data_f72a5c33cfbcc74f09947d8cad452791
#
_entry.id   f72a5c33cfbcc74f09947d8cad452791
#
_cell.length_a   1.000
_cell.length_b   1.000
_cell.length_c   1.000
_cell.angle_alpha   90.00
_cell.angle_beta   90.00
_cell.angle_gamma   90.00
#
_symmetry.space_group_name_H-M   'P 1'
#
loop_
_entity.id
_entity.type
_entity.pdbx_description
1 polymer ?
#
loop_
_entity_poly.entity_id
_entity_poly.type
_entity_poly.pdbx_seq_one_letter_code
_entity_poly.pdbx_strand_id
1 'polypeptide(L)'
;MNEIQLKYGCNPNQKPSRIFMEDGSDLPVTVLNGKPGYINFLDAFNGWQLVKELKEATGLPAATSFKHVSPAGAAVGLPLSDTLAKIYWVDDLGELSPLACAYARARGADRMSSFGDFIALSDVCDADTARLIKREVSDGVIAPGYTDEALELLKQKKKGAYNIIQIDPSYQPAPIEHKQVYGITFEQGRNELDINGDLLSNIVTVNKEIPESALIDMKIALITLKYTQSNSVCYVKDGQAIGIGAGQQSRIHCTRLAGSKADNWFLRQSPRVLGLQFVDSLGRANRDNAIDVYMGDEYMDVLADGTWEGIFKVKPPVFTREEKRAWLDQMQDVTLGSDAFFPFSDNIERAHKSGVKYIAQPGGSVRDADVIACCDKYDMVMAFTGIRLFHH
;
A
#
# COMPACT_ATOMS: atom_id res chain seq x y z
N MET A 1 3.44 -20.54 23.32
CA MET A 1 3.14 -21.60 22.28
C MET A 1 4.23 -21.52 21.24
N ASN A 2 4.99 -22.57 21.06
CA ASN A 2 6.18 -22.57 20.18
C ASN A 2 5.91 -22.93 18.71
N GLU A 3 4.69 -23.41 18.39
CA GLU A 3 4.28 -23.66 17.01
C GLU A 3 2.76 -23.54 16.82
N ILE A 4 2.34 -23.29 15.58
CA ILE A 4 0.94 -23.35 15.15
C ILE A 4 0.87 -24.26 13.91
N GLN A 5 0.06 -25.32 14.00
CA GLN A 5 -0.24 -26.19 12.86
C GLN A 5 -1.20 -25.48 11.91
N LEU A 6 -0.88 -25.53 10.60
CA LEU A 6 -1.67 -24.91 9.56
C LEU A 6 -2.38 -25.97 8.72
N LYS A 7 -3.49 -25.59 8.11
CA LYS A 7 -4.28 -26.51 7.27
C LYS A 7 -3.49 -27.01 6.05
N TYR A 8 -2.69 -26.13 5.45
CA TYR A 8 -1.78 -26.38 4.33
C TYR A 8 -0.82 -25.19 4.18
N GLY A 9 0.20 -25.29 3.34
CA GLY A 9 1.13 -24.22 2.98
C GLY A 9 0.52 -23.20 2.01
N CYS A 10 1.28 -22.78 1.01
CA CYS A 10 0.74 -21.86 -0.02
C CYS A 10 -0.43 -22.46 -0.79
N ASN A 11 -0.42 -23.77 -0.99
CA ASN A 11 -1.45 -24.49 -1.75
C ASN A 11 -2.00 -25.70 -0.97
N PRO A 12 -3.26 -26.13 -1.23
CA PRO A 12 -3.90 -27.23 -0.48
C PRO A 12 -3.15 -28.57 -0.49
N ASN A 13 -2.33 -28.83 -1.50
CA ASN A 13 -1.51 -30.03 -1.63
C ASN A 13 -0.19 -29.96 -0.83
N GLN A 14 0.21 -28.78 -0.35
CA GLN A 14 1.45 -28.57 0.41
C GLN A 14 1.22 -28.86 1.89
N LYS A 15 1.32 -30.12 2.26
CA LYS A 15 1.16 -30.66 3.63
C LYS A 15 2.32 -31.58 3.99
N PRO A 16 2.74 -31.62 5.28
CA PRO A 16 2.24 -30.82 6.41
C PRO A 16 2.62 -29.34 6.32
N SER A 17 2.01 -28.49 7.18
CA SER A 17 2.32 -27.06 7.24
C SER A 17 2.21 -26.54 8.67
N ARG A 18 3.16 -25.72 9.10
CA ARG A 18 3.19 -25.08 10.43
C ARG A 18 4.03 -23.82 10.39
N ILE A 19 3.85 -22.97 11.38
CA ILE A 19 4.80 -21.91 11.74
C ILE A 19 5.39 -22.21 13.10
N PHE A 20 6.68 -21.92 13.32
CA PHE A 20 7.40 -22.19 14.56
C PHE A 20 8.68 -21.34 14.64
N MET A 21 9.24 -21.21 15.83
CA MET A 21 10.54 -20.57 16.03
C MET A 21 11.66 -21.61 15.91
N GLU A 22 12.70 -21.35 15.11
CA GLU A 22 13.82 -22.28 14.91
C GLU A 22 14.58 -22.60 16.20
N ASP A 23 14.67 -21.63 17.11
CA ASP A 23 15.31 -21.78 18.43
C ASP A 23 14.43 -22.48 19.48
N GLY A 24 13.20 -22.85 19.11
CA GLY A 24 12.23 -23.51 19.98
C GLY A 24 11.54 -22.61 21.00
N SER A 25 11.78 -21.28 20.94
CA SER A 25 11.10 -20.31 21.77
C SER A 25 9.61 -20.20 21.41
N ASP A 26 8.84 -19.50 22.23
CA ASP A 26 7.44 -19.22 21.93
C ASP A 26 7.31 -18.23 20.77
N LEU A 27 6.27 -18.44 19.96
CA LEU A 27 5.91 -17.50 18.90
C LEU A 27 5.57 -16.12 19.49
N PRO A 28 6.06 -15.04 18.87
CA PRO A 28 5.75 -13.67 19.33
C PRO A 28 4.33 -13.21 18.99
N VAL A 29 3.44 -14.13 18.65
CA VAL A 29 2.05 -13.85 18.25
C VAL A 29 1.06 -14.74 18.96
N THR A 30 -0.14 -14.19 19.17
CA THR A 30 -1.32 -14.92 19.65
C THR A 30 -2.46 -14.74 18.65
N VAL A 31 -3.07 -15.84 18.23
CA VAL A 31 -4.31 -15.80 17.43
C VAL A 31 -5.48 -15.64 18.39
N LEU A 32 -6.09 -14.45 18.40
CA LEU A 32 -7.23 -14.13 19.27
C LEU A 32 -8.55 -14.66 18.71
N ASN A 33 -8.65 -14.80 17.39
CA ASN A 33 -9.83 -15.33 16.70
C ASN A 33 -9.46 -15.86 15.31
N GLY A 34 -10.28 -16.77 14.79
CA GLY A 34 -10.11 -17.33 13.46
C GLY A 34 -9.06 -18.44 13.36
N LYS A 35 -8.67 -18.78 12.16
CA LYS A 35 -7.63 -19.78 11.83
C LYS A 35 -6.83 -19.27 10.64
N PRO A 36 -5.87 -18.37 10.84
CA PRO A 36 -5.05 -17.82 9.77
C PRO A 36 -4.30 -18.94 9.03
N GLY A 37 -4.25 -18.84 7.71
CA GLY A 37 -3.48 -19.73 6.86
C GLY A 37 -2.04 -19.25 6.66
N TYR A 38 -1.26 -20.03 5.91
CA TYR A 38 0.15 -19.78 5.62
C TYR A 38 0.37 -18.39 5.02
N ILE A 39 -0.37 -18.03 3.96
CA ILE A 39 -0.25 -16.73 3.28
C ILE A 39 -0.71 -15.59 4.21
N ASN A 40 -1.75 -15.82 5.02
CA ASN A 40 -2.20 -14.80 5.99
C ASN A 40 -1.08 -14.43 6.98
N PHE A 41 -0.30 -15.39 7.46
CA PHE A 41 0.84 -15.11 8.33
C PHE A 41 1.98 -14.40 7.60
N LEU A 42 2.26 -14.75 6.33
CA LEU A 42 3.25 -14.01 5.53
C LEU A 42 2.84 -12.55 5.37
N ASP A 43 1.58 -12.29 5.03
CA ASP A 43 1.05 -10.92 4.92
C ASP A 43 1.09 -10.19 6.26
N ALA A 44 0.67 -10.86 7.35
CA ALA A 44 0.66 -10.30 8.70
C ALA A 44 2.05 -9.86 9.15
N PHE A 45 3.06 -10.72 9.00
CA PHE A 45 4.41 -10.43 9.51
C PHE A 45 5.16 -9.40 8.67
N ASN A 46 4.99 -9.42 7.35
CA ASN A 46 5.55 -8.38 6.49
C ASN A 46 4.85 -7.03 6.73
N GLY A 47 3.52 -7.05 6.83
CA GLY A 47 2.73 -5.85 7.14
C GLY A 47 3.07 -5.25 8.50
N TRP A 48 3.26 -6.08 9.53
CA TRP A 48 3.67 -5.61 10.86
C TRP A 48 5.01 -4.88 10.83
N GLN A 49 6.03 -5.46 10.20
CA GLN A 49 7.35 -4.81 10.08
C GLN A 49 7.23 -3.45 9.39
N LEU A 50 6.47 -3.37 8.30
CA LEU A 50 6.25 -2.14 7.55
C LEU A 50 5.62 -1.04 8.44
N VAL A 51 4.52 -1.33 9.14
CA VAL A 51 3.83 -0.31 9.95
C VAL A 51 4.62 0.08 11.19
N LYS A 52 5.40 -0.84 11.77
CA LYS A 52 6.30 -0.55 12.88
C LYS A 52 7.36 0.48 12.45
N GLU A 53 8.04 0.24 11.32
CA GLU A 53 9.03 1.16 10.78
C GLU A 53 8.43 2.52 10.37
N LEU A 54 7.23 2.53 9.77
CA LEU A 54 6.55 3.79 9.44
C LEU A 54 6.28 4.63 10.68
N LYS A 55 5.80 4.00 11.76
CA LYS A 55 5.58 4.71 13.02
C LYS A 55 6.87 5.23 13.63
N GLU A 56 7.93 4.44 13.65
CA GLU A 56 9.24 4.82 14.15
C GLU A 56 9.83 5.99 13.34
N ALA A 57 9.72 5.95 12.02
CA ALA A 57 10.27 6.98 11.13
C ALA A 57 9.49 8.29 11.10
N THR A 58 8.18 8.28 11.40
CA THR A 58 7.29 9.45 11.25
C THR A 58 6.69 9.94 12.56
N GLY A 59 6.69 9.13 13.61
CA GLY A 59 6.01 9.42 14.87
C GLY A 59 4.48 9.34 14.81
N LEU A 60 3.92 8.94 13.67
CA LEU A 60 2.48 8.88 13.43
C LEU A 60 1.98 7.42 13.44
N PRO A 61 0.73 7.16 13.88
CA PRO A 61 0.11 5.86 13.68
C PRO A 61 0.12 5.47 12.21
N ALA A 62 0.36 4.20 11.92
CA ALA A 62 0.49 3.70 10.56
C ALA A 62 -0.35 2.45 10.34
N ALA A 63 -0.78 2.25 9.10
CA ALA A 63 -1.50 1.07 8.65
C ALA A 63 -1.07 0.65 7.26
N THR A 64 -1.22 -0.63 6.95
CA THR A 64 -1.03 -1.17 5.60
C THR A 64 -2.13 -2.16 5.26
N SER A 65 -2.45 -2.21 3.96
CA SER A 65 -3.28 -3.22 3.33
C SER A 65 -2.35 -4.14 2.55
N PHE A 66 -2.25 -5.40 2.96
CA PHE A 66 -1.32 -6.38 2.39
C PHE A 66 -2.06 -7.46 1.61
N LYS A 67 -1.53 -7.88 0.48
CA LYS A 67 -2.06 -8.98 -0.31
C LYS A 67 -0.99 -9.62 -1.17
N HIS A 68 -0.95 -10.95 -1.19
CA HIS A 68 0.07 -11.71 -1.93
C HIS A 68 1.51 -11.30 -1.59
N VAL A 69 1.76 -11.12 -0.29
CA VAL A 69 3.07 -10.79 0.27
C VAL A 69 3.65 -9.47 -0.25
N SER A 70 2.78 -8.52 -0.59
CA SER A 70 3.15 -7.15 -0.95
C SER A 70 2.08 -6.15 -0.48
N PRO A 71 2.45 -4.92 -0.13
CA PRO A 71 1.48 -3.90 0.22
C PRO A 71 0.69 -3.46 -1.03
N ALA A 72 -0.64 -3.45 -0.92
CA ALA A 72 -1.53 -2.75 -1.86
C ALA A 72 -1.60 -1.25 -1.52
N GLY A 73 -1.36 -0.91 -0.27
CA GLY A 73 -1.30 0.45 0.24
C GLY A 73 -0.64 0.50 1.61
N ALA A 74 -0.06 1.65 1.93
CA ALA A 74 0.54 1.97 3.22
C ALA A 74 0.38 3.46 3.51
N ALA A 75 0.10 3.83 4.75
CA ALA A 75 -0.16 5.22 5.10
C ALA A 75 0.05 5.52 6.57
N VAL A 76 0.22 6.80 6.88
CA VAL A 76 0.23 7.33 8.24
C VAL A 76 -1.06 8.08 8.55
N GLY A 77 -1.35 8.26 9.85
CA GLY A 77 -2.62 8.77 10.35
C GLY A 77 -2.78 10.28 10.24
N LEU A 78 -2.85 10.80 9.03
CA LEU A 78 -3.21 12.20 8.76
C LEU A 78 -4.73 12.35 8.55
N PRO A 79 -5.34 13.48 8.94
CA PRO A 79 -6.76 13.74 8.73
C PRO A 79 -7.18 13.58 7.27
N LEU A 80 -8.40 13.12 7.02
CA LEU A 80 -8.98 13.02 5.69
C LEU A 80 -9.66 14.33 5.29
N SER A 81 -9.49 14.74 4.02
CA SER A 81 -10.37 15.75 3.42
C SER A 81 -11.75 15.14 3.15
N ASP A 82 -12.77 16.00 2.96
CA ASP A 82 -14.11 15.53 2.59
C ASP A 82 -14.10 14.70 1.31
N THR A 83 -13.26 15.05 0.35
CA THR A 83 -13.11 14.30 -0.91
C THR A 83 -12.52 12.92 -0.66
N LEU A 84 -11.44 12.82 0.13
CA LEU A 84 -10.86 11.52 0.48
C LEU A 84 -11.82 10.67 1.29
N ALA A 85 -12.54 11.25 2.25
CA ALA A 85 -13.57 10.53 3.00
C ALA A 85 -14.63 9.91 2.08
N LYS A 86 -15.07 10.65 1.06
CA LYS A 86 -16.04 10.16 0.06
C LYS A 86 -15.49 9.01 -0.78
N ILE A 87 -14.30 9.17 -1.38
CA ILE A 87 -13.72 8.12 -2.25
C ILE A 87 -13.30 6.87 -1.47
N TYR A 88 -13.10 6.99 -0.15
CA TYR A 88 -12.79 5.86 0.75
C TYR A 88 -14.03 5.27 1.41
N TRP A 89 -15.22 5.79 1.11
CA TRP A 89 -16.50 5.35 1.67
C TRP A 89 -16.56 5.43 3.19
N VAL A 90 -16.01 6.50 3.77
CA VAL A 90 -15.96 6.73 5.22
C VAL A 90 -16.59 8.07 5.64
N ASP A 91 -17.18 8.80 4.72
CA ASP A 91 -17.83 10.09 4.93
C ASP A 91 -19.05 10.04 5.86
N ASP A 92 -19.60 8.85 6.08
CA ASP A 92 -20.72 8.59 6.99
C ASP A 92 -20.29 8.15 8.41
N LEU A 93 -18.98 8.02 8.67
CA LEU A 93 -18.47 7.55 9.96
C LEU A 93 -18.16 8.66 10.98
N GLY A 94 -18.27 9.92 10.57
CA GLY A 94 -17.90 11.06 11.41
C GLY A 94 -16.38 11.25 11.52
N GLU A 95 -15.93 11.81 12.64
CA GLU A 95 -14.51 11.99 12.92
C GLU A 95 -13.86 10.65 13.21
N LEU A 96 -12.76 10.36 12.50
CA LEU A 96 -12.01 9.12 12.65
C LEU A 96 -10.76 9.35 13.49
N SER A 97 -10.40 8.34 14.30
CA SER A 97 -9.11 8.33 15.00
C SER A 97 -7.93 8.38 14.01
N PRO A 98 -6.74 8.83 14.43
CA PRO A 98 -5.56 8.82 13.56
C PRO A 98 -5.24 7.44 12.98
N LEU A 99 -5.42 6.36 13.75
CA LEU A 99 -5.20 5.00 13.26
C LEU A 99 -6.24 4.60 12.21
N ALA A 100 -7.52 4.96 12.41
CA ALA A 100 -8.57 4.74 11.42
C ALA A 100 -8.31 5.53 10.13
N CYS A 101 -7.82 6.78 10.23
CA CYS A 101 -7.39 7.57 9.08
C CYS A 101 -6.24 6.89 8.33
N ALA A 102 -5.25 6.33 9.04
CA ALA A 102 -4.15 5.59 8.42
C ALA A 102 -4.66 4.40 7.61
N TYR A 103 -5.57 3.60 8.17
CA TYR A 103 -6.12 2.45 7.44
C TYR A 103 -7.05 2.88 6.29
N ALA A 104 -7.88 3.88 6.47
CA ALA A 104 -8.70 4.42 5.39
C ALA A 104 -7.85 4.85 4.18
N ARG A 105 -6.72 5.50 4.43
CA ARG A 105 -5.75 5.91 3.40
C ARG A 105 -5.03 4.71 2.78
N ALA A 106 -4.52 3.79 3.59
CA ALA A 106 -3.78 2.62 3.11
C ALA A 106 -4.65 1.73 2.21
N ARG A 107 -5.89 1.45 2.62
CA ARG A 107 -6.84 0.68 1.82
C ARG A 107 -7.39 1.48 0.64
N GLY A 108 -7.67 2.76 0.86
CA GLY A 108 -8.37 3.61 -0.08
C GLY A 108 -7.60 3.95 -1.33
N ALA A 109 -6.26 3.91 -1.27
CA ALA A 109 -5.41 4.24 -2.41
C ALA A 109 -5.59 3.27 -3.60
N ASP A 110 -5.76 1.98 -3.31
CA ASP A 110 -6.03 0.94 -4.31
C ASP A 110 -7.10 -0.01 -3.77
N ARG A 111 -8.35 0.39 -3.90
CA ARG A 111 -9.50 -0.37 -3.37
C ARG A 111 -9.71 -1.70 -4.08
N MET A 112 -9.29 -1.81 -5.34
CA MET A 112 -9.37 -3.04 -6.12
C MET A 112 -8.40 -4.11 -5.58
N SER A 113 -7.13 -3.74 -5.40
CA SER A 113 -6.11 -4.65 -4.85
C SER A 113 -6.33 -4.96 -3.37
N SER A 114 -6.95 -4.04 -2.62
CA SER A 114 -7.21 -4.21 -1.18
C SER A 114 -8.43 -5.08 -0.86
N PHE A 115 -9.20 -5.48 -1.84
CA PHE A 115 -10.32 -6.41 -1.63
C PHE A 115 -9.81 -7.78 -1.18
N GLY A 116 -10.14 -8.18 0.05
CA GLY A 116 -9.63 -9.41 0.66
C GLY A 116 -8.20 -9.28 1.20
N ASP A 117 -7.79 -8.10 1.63
CA ASP A 117 -6.48 -7.80 2.21
C ASP A 117 -6.26 -8.46 3.58
N PHE A 118 -4.99 -8.44 4.02
CA PHE A 118 -4.60 -8.62 5.41
C PHE A 118 -4.09 -7.28 5.94
N ILE A 119 -4.63 -6.83 7.07
CA ILE A 119 -4.40 -5.51 7.62
C ILE A 119 -3.30 -5.57 8.68
N ALA A 120 -2.36 -4.63 8.67
CA ALA A 120 -1.45 -4.42 9.80
C ALA A 120 -1.62 -3.00 10.35
N LEU A 121 -1.61 -2.89 11.67
CA LEU A 121 -1.77 -1.64 12.42
C LEU A 121 -0.59 -1.46 13.38
N SER A 122 -0.01 -0.27 13.42
CA SER A 122 1.16 0.02 14.27
C SER A 122 0.81 0.17 15.75
N ASP A 123 -0.45 0.45 16.05
CA ASP A 123 -0.97 0.76 17.37
C ASP A 123 -2.11 -0.17 17.78
N VAL A 124 -2.49 -0.08 19.06
CA VAL A 124 -3.68 -0.78 19.57
C VAL A 124 -4.90 -0.40 18.72
N CYS A 125 -5.55 -1.41 18.15
CA CYS A 125 -6.75 -1.21 17.34
C CYS A 125 -7.88 -0.66 18.20
N ASP A 126 -8.31 0.56 17.88
CA ASP A 126 -9.43 1.24 18.55
C ASP A 126 -10.78 0.91 17.88
N ALA A 127 -11.86 1.38 18.51
CA ALA A 127 -13.22 1.13 18.04
C ALA A 127 -13.50 1.75 16.67
N ASP A 128 -12.96 2.94 16.37
CA ASP A 128 -13.16 3.60 15.08
C ASP A 128 -12.52 2.80 13.96
N THR A 129 -11.29 2.36 14.16
CA THR A 129 -10.57 1.48 13.22
C THR A 129 -11.31 0.16 13.02
N ALA A 130 -11.79 -0.45 14.09
CA ALA A 130 -12.58 -1.69 14.02
C ALA A 130 -13.90 -1.52 13.27
N ARG A 131 -14.62 -0.39 13.46
CA ARG A 131 -15.85 -0.07 12.71
C ARG A 131 -15.58 0.04 11.21
N LEU A 132 -14.47 0.66 10.82
CA LEU A 132 -14.05 0.75 9.43
C LEU A 132 -13.71 -0.64 8.87
N ILE A 133 -12.89 -1.42 9.57
CA ILE A 133 -12.53 -2.79 9.18
C ILE A 133 -13.78 -3.67 9.04
N LYS A 134 -14.73 -3.54 9.97
CA LYS A 134 -15.96 -4.37 9.99
C LYS A 134 -16.75 -4.27 8.69
N ARG A 135 -16.76 -3.12 8.05
CA ARG A 135 -17.55 -2.86 6.82
C ARG A 135 -16.83 -3.21 5.53
N GLU A 136 -15.54 -3.55 5.59
CA GLU A 136 -14.73 -3.87 4.42
C GLU A 136 -14.51 -5.39 4.26
N VAL A 137 -14.26 -5.85 3.05
CA VAL A 137 -13.89 -7.25 2.80
C VAL A 137 -12.39 -7.40 3.01
N SER A 138 -12.01 -8.10 4.08
CA SER A 138 -10.62 -8.39 4.44
C SER A 138 -10.50 -9.80 5.03
N ASP A 139 -9.29 -10.36 5.04
CA ASP A 139 -9.03 -11.71 5.54
C ASP A 139 -8.66 -11.73 7.02
N GLY A 140 -8.03 -10.69 7.51
CA GLY A 140 -7.63 -10.60 8.90
C GLY A 140 -6.89 -9.31 9.22
N VAL A 141 -6.50 -9.18 10.49
CA VAL A 141 -5.77 -8.03 11.03
C VAL A 141 -4.73 -8.47 12.04
N ILE A 142 -3.57 -7.81 12.03
CA ILE A 142 -2.53 -7.91 13.05
C ILE A 142 -2.31 -6.53 13.68
N ALA A 143 -2.22 -6.51 15.01
CA ALA A 143 -1.96 -5.30 15.79
C ALA A 143 -1.25 -5.68 17.10
N PRO A 144 -0.58 -4.72 17.80
CA PRO A 144 0.02 -4.98 19.11
C PRO A 144 -1.02 -5.20 20.22
N GLY A 145 -2.27 -4.84 19.97
CA GLY A 145 -3.39 -5.02 20.89
C GLY A 145 -4.69 -4.55 20.29
N TYR A 146 -5.76 -4.74 21.04
CA TYR A 146 -7.13 -4.37 20.66
C TYR A 146 -7.86 -3.85 21.89
N THR A 147 -8.63 -2.77 21.78
CA THR A 147 -9.57 -2.42 22.82
C THR A 147 -10.68 -3.48 22.90
N ASP A 148 -11.32 -3.62 24.05
CA ASP A 148 -12.41 -4.60 24.22
C ASP A 148 -13.51 -4.41 23.19
N GLU A 149 -13.93 -3.15 22.95
CA GLU A 149 -14.92 -2.81 21.94
C GLU A 149 -14.47 -3.19 20.53
N ALA A 150 -13.22 -2.87 20.16
CA ALA A 150 -12.65 -3.23 18.86
C ALA A 150 -12.64 -4.74 18.64
N LEU A 151 -12.20 -5.49 19.64
CA LEU A 151 -12.14 -6.95 19.57
C LEU A 151 -13.52 -7.57 19.37
N GLU A 152 -14.53 -7.10 20.10
CA GLU A 152 -15.91 -7.58 19.96
C GLU A 152 -16.50 -7.24 18.59
N LEU A 153 -16.23 -6.05 18.05
CA LEU A 153 -16.65 -5.66 16.70
C LEU A 153 -16.02 -6.57 15.62
N LEU A 154 -14.72 -6.86 15.74
CA LEU A 154 -13.99 -7.66 14.77
C LEU A 154 -14.37 -9.14 14.80
N LYS A 155 -14.64 -9.70 15.98
CA LYS A 155 -15.10 -11.09 16.14
C LYS A 155 -16.44 -11.36 15.43
N GLN A 156 -17.26 -10.34 15.20
CA GLN A 156 -18.55 -10.49 14.49
C GLN A 156 -18.37 -10.68 12.96
N LYS A 157 -17.19 -10.36 12.41
CA LYS A 157 -16.94 -10.52 10.98
C LYS A 157 -16.87 -12.01 10.56
N LYS A 158 -17.16 -12.27 9.29
CA LYS A 158 -17.12 -13.63 8.71
C LYS A 158 -17.84 -14.68 9.56
N LYS A 159 -18.98 -14.30 10.14
CA LYS A 159 -19.78 -15.18 11.03
C LYS A 159 -18.95 -15.72 12.19
N GLY A 160 -18.09 -14.91 12.76
CA GLY A 160 -17.22 -15.28 13.89
C GLY A 160 -15.85 -15.90 13.50
N ALA A 161 -15.54 -16.01 12.22
CA ALA A 161 -14.32 -16.66 11.74
C ALA A 161 -13.24 -15.68 11.24
N TYR A 162 -13.37 -14.38 11.52
CA TYR A 162 -12.39 -13.37 11.11
C TYR A 162 -11.06 -13.58 11.81
N ASN A 163 -9.95 -13.48 11.07
CA ASN A 163 -8.62 -13.68 11.62
C ASN A 163 -8.15 -12.44 12.39
N ILE A 164 -7.88 -12.59 13.69
CA ILE A 164 -7.38 -11.54 14.57
C ILE A 164 -6.10 -12.03 15.23
N ILE A 165 -4.99 -11.36 14.94
CA ILE A 165 -3.66 -11.71 15.45
C ILE A 165 -3.15 -10.57 16.32
N GLN A 166 -2.67 -10.89 17.51
CA GLN A 166 -1.92 -9.97 18.37
C GLN A 166 -0.44 -10.30 18.28
N ILE A 167 0.39 -9.29 18.05
CA ILE A 167 1.86 -9.38 18.04
C ILE A 167 2.44 -8.76 19.31
N ASP A 168 3.50 -9.38 19.84
CA ASP A 168 4.34 -8.72 20.87
C ASP A 168 5.16 -7.61 20.22
N PRO A 169 4.89 -6.33 20.50
CA PRO A 169 5.61 -5.21 19.86
C PRO A 169 7.07 -5.11 20.31
N SER A 170 7.44 -5.76 21.43
CA SER A 170 8.80 -5.77 21.95
C SER A 170 9.70 -6.82 21.29
N TYR A 171 9.11 -7.78 20.57
CA TYR A 171 9.86 -8.83 19.91
C TYR A 171 10.81 -8.27 18.85
N GLN A 172 12.06 -8.74 18.91
CA GLN A 172 13.09 -8.46 17.91
C GLN A 172 13.51 -9.78 17.27
N PRO A 173 13.39 -9.93 15.94
CA PRO A 173 13.87 -11.13 15.25
C PRO A 173 15.40 -11.24 15.33
N ALA A 174 15.90 -12.45 15.10
CA ALA A 174 17.35 -12.69 14.98
C ALA A 174 17.96 -11.82 13.86
N PRO A 175 19.25 -11.40 14.00
CA PRO A 175 19.91 -10.55 13.00
C PRO A 175 20.23 -11.31 11.69
N ILE A 176 20.14 -12.63 11.73
CA ILE A 176 20.37 -13.52 10.58
C ILE A 176 19.05 -14.16 10.19
N GLU A 177 18.75 -14.20 8.91
CA GLU A 177 17.57 -14.87 8.37
C GLU A 177 17.94 -15.93 7.33
N HIS A 178 17.11 -16.96 7.25
CA HIS A 178 17.28 -18.09 6.35
C HIS A 178 16.11 -18.21 5.38
N LYS A 179 16.44 -18.59 4.15
CA LYS A 179 15.47 -18.98 3.12
C LYS A 179 15.90 -20.25 2.44
N GLN A 180 14.97 -21.16 2.21
CA GLN A 180 15.26 -22.43 1.53
C GLN A 180 14.67 -22.43 0.11
N VAL A 181 15.51 -22.80 -0.87
CA VAL A 181 15.11 -23.00 -2.26
C VAL A 181 15.75 -24.30 -2.73
N TYR A 182 14.94 -25.24 -3.18
CA TYR A 182 15.40 -26.57 -3.64
C TYR A 182 16.24 -27.34 -2.61
N GLY A 183 15.92 -27.19 -1.31
CA GLY A 183 16.66 -27.80 -0.22
C GLY A 183 17.98 -27.11 0.15
N ILE A 184 18.38 -26.06 -0.59
CA ILE A 184 19.56 -25.24 -0.31
C ILE A 184 19.13 -24.09 0.57
N THR A 185 19.83 -23.93 1.71
CA THR A 185 19.60 -22.80 2.61
C THR A 185 20.44 -21.61 2.20
N PHE A 186 19.76 -20.48 2.02
CA PHE A 186 20.38 -19.17 1.88
C PHE A 186 20.36 -18.49 3.23
N GLU A 187 21.48 -17.88 3.60
CA GLU A 187 21.66 -17.12 4.84
C GLU A 187 22.07 -15.69 4.52
N GLN A 188 21.44 -14.74 5.17
CA GLN A 188 21.81 -13.32 5.06
C GLN A 188 21.51 -12.56 6.35
N GLY A 189 22.14 -11.40 6.53
CA GLY A 189 21.71 -10.44 7.55
C GLY A 189 20.33 -9.88 7.22
N ARG A 190 19.50 -9.69 8.23
CA ARG A 190 18.22 -8.96 8.06
C ARG A 190 18.45 -7.56 7.53
N ASN A 191 17.51 -7.06 6.73
CA ASN A 191 17.55 -5.66 6.30
C ASN A 191 17.12 -4.73 7.45
N GLU A 192 18.09 -4.33 8.28
CA GLU A 192 17.90 -3.43 9.42
C GLU A 192 18.21 -1.97 9.06
N LEU A 193 18.28 -1.64 7.77
CA LEU A 193 18.53 -0.28 7.31
C LEU A 193 17.47 0.67 7.84
N ASP A 194 17.90 1.69 8.58
CA ASP A 194 17.06 2.80 9.04
C ASP A 194 16.84 3.81 7.90
N ILE A 195 15.60 4.03 7.53
CA ILE A 195 15.21 5.02 6.53
C ILE A 195 15.01 6.38 7.22
N ASN A 196 16.08 7.13 7.33
CA ASN A 196 16.11 8.43 8.00
C ASN A 196 16.48 9.59 7.04
N GLY A 197 16.55 10.82 7.60
CA GLY A 197 16.85 12.01 6.82
C GLY A 197 18.27 12.04 6.22
N ASP A 198 19.24 11.41 6.87
CA ASP A 198 20.63 11.35 6.37
C ASP A 198 20.72 10.56 5.06
N LEU A 199 19.95 9.48 4.96
CA LEU A 199 19.83 8.68 3.74
C LEU A 199 19.31 9.51 2.55
N LEU A 200 18.52 10.54 2.80
CA LEU A 200 17.88 11.40 1.80
C LEU A 200 18.63 12.72 1.57
N SER A 201 19.80 12.90 2.16
CA SER A 201 20.55 14.17 2.13
C SER A 201 21.33 14.41 0.83
N ASN A 202 21.64 13.36 0.07
CA ASN A 202 22.41 13.47 -1.18
C ASN A 202 21.51 13.84 -2.37
N ILE A 203 21.19 15.15 -2.49
CA ILE A 203 20.34 15.65 -3.57
C ILE A 203 21.23 15.97 -4.79
N VAL A 204 20.93 15.30 -5.91
CA VAL A 204 21.76 15.32 -7.14
C VAL A 204 21.27 16.26 -8.23
N THR A 205 20.02 16.73 -8.16
CA THR A 205 19.39 17.66 -9.10
C THR A 205 19.77 19.13 -8.81
N VAL A 206 19.49 20.04 -9.77
CA VAL A 206 19.71 21.49 -9.59
C VAL A 206 18.83 22.05 -8.47
N ASN A 207 17.52 21.75 -8.49
CA ASN A 207 16.62 22.05 -7.41
C ASN A 207 16.94 21.19 -6.17
N LYS A 208 17.13 21.83 -5.00
CA LYS A 208 17.54 21.16 -3.75
C LYS A 208 16.45 21.21 -2.67
N GLU A 209 15.32 21.85 -2.94
CA GLU A 209 14.32 22.13 -1.93
C GLU A 209 13.39 20.93 -1.73
N ILE A 210 13.43 20.34 -0.53
CA ILE A 210 12.53 19.28 -0.08
C ILE A 210 11.78 19.78 1.14
N PRO A 211 10.47 20.06 1.07
CA PRO A 211 9.68 20.39 2.25
C PRO A 211 9.54 19.17 3.17
N GLU A 212 9.28 19.40 4.45
CA GLU A 212 9.16 18.35 5.45
C GLU A 212 8.10 17.29 5.07
N SER A 213 6.98 17.72 4.50
CA SER A 213 5.92 16.81 4.02
C SER A 213 6.42 15.84 2.95
N ALA A 214 7.24 16.32 2.01
CA ALA A 214 7.84 15.47 0.98
C ALA A 214 8.92 14.54 1.55
N LEU A 215 9.63 14.97 2.59
CA LEU A 215 10.60 14.13 3.29
C LEU A 215 9.89 12.94 3.99
N ILE A 216 8.74 13.20 4.62
CA ILE A 216 7.88 12.17 5.19
C ILE A 216 7.40 11.21 4.09
N ASP A 217 6.93 11.73 2.97
CA ASP A 217 6.47 10.93 1.83
C ASP A 217 7.60 10.07 1.23
N MET A 218 8.84 10.59 1.16
CA MET A 218 10.01 9.81 0.74
C MET A 218 10.31 8.66 1.69
N LYS A 219 10.22 8.87 3.01
CA LYS A 219 10.37 7.79 4.01
C LYS A 219 9.29 6.73 3.83
N ILE A 220 8.03 7.14 3.66
CA ILE A 220 6.91 6.22 3.41
C ILE A 220 7.16 5.39 2.15
N ALA A 221 7.60 6.03 1.06
CA ALA A 221 7.91 5.34 -0.18
C ALA A 221 8.98 4.26 0.01
N LEU A 222 10.12 4.61 0.60
CA LEU A 222 11.24 3.69 0.77
C LEU A 222 10.94 2.57 1.77
N ILE A 223 10.28 2.86 2.91
CA ILE A 223 9.89 1.83 3.88
C ILE A 223 8.88 0.87 3.25
N THR A 224 7.91 1.38 2.47
CA THR A 224 6.97 0.53 1.74
C THR A 224 7.70 -0.42 0.80
N LEU A 225 8.72 0.07 0.09
CA LEU A 225 9.51 -0.74 -0.85
C LEU A 225 10.37 -1.80 -0.18
N LYS A 226 10.83 -1.62 1.07
CA LYS A 226 11.52 -2.66 1.83
C LYS A 226 10.71 -3.96 1.96
N TYR A 227 9.39 -3.85 1.89
CA TYR A 227 8.44 -4.97 2.06
C TYR A 227 7.62 -5.27 0.82
N THR A 228 8.05 -4.75 -0.34
CA THR A 228 7.39 -4.96 -1.64
C THR A 228 8.26 -5.83 -2.53
N GLN A 229 7.67 -6.88 -3.11
CA GLN A 229 8.39 -7.77 -4.04
C GLN A 229 8.99 -6.99 -5.20
N SER A 230 10.29 -7.18 -5.43
CA SER A 230 11.05 -6.46 -6.49
C SER A 230 10.75 -6.99 -7.90
N ASN A 231 10.95 -6.18 -8.97
CA ASN A 231 11.18 -4.74 -8.90
C ASN A 231 9.97 -4.03 -8.33
N SER A 232 10.20 -3.00 -7.55
CA SER A 232 9.12 -2.22 -6.97
C SER A 232 9.34 -0.71 -7.07
N VAL A 233 8.22 0.01 -7.23
CA VAL A 233 8.16 1.47 -7.32
C VAL A 233 6.92 1.93 -6.54
N CYS A 234 7.03 3.02 -5.80
CA CYS A 234 5.95 3.55 -4.97
C CYS A 234 5.76 5.05 -5.19
N TYR A 235 4.55 5.44 -5.57
CA TYR A 235 4.09 6.83 -5.60
C TYR A 235 3.41 7.15 -4.28
N VAL A 236 3.79 8.27 -3.68
CA VAL A 236 3.28 8.70 -2.37
C VAL A 236 2.82 10.15 -2.44
N LYS A 237 1.73 10.48 -1.79
CA LYS A 237 1.26 11.85 -1.62
C LYS A 237 0.54 12.00 -0.28
N ASP A 238 0.85 13.09 0.42
CA ASP A 238 0.18 13.49 1.65
C ASP A 238 0.07 12.35 2.69
N GLY A 239 1.18 11.66 2.93
CA GLY A 239 1.28 10.63 3.97
C GLY A 239 0.73 9.26 3.58
N GLN A 240 0.49 8.99 2.29
CA GLN A 240 -0.02 7.69 1.84
C GLN A 240 0.58 7.27 0.50
N ALA A 241 0.86 5.98 0.35
CA ALA A 241 1.13 5.37 -0.94
C ALA A 241 -0.14 5.44 -1.79
N ILE A 242 -0.04 6.01 -2.98
CA ILE A 242 -1.16 6.17 -3.92
C ILE A 242 -1.07 5.25 -5.13
N GLY A 243 0.10 4.64 -5.35
CA GLY A 243 0.29 3.63 -6.37
C GLY A 243 1.56 2.84 -6.12
N ILE A 244 1.44 1.51 -5.99
CA ILE A 244 2.54 0.59 -5.77
C ILE A 244 2.60 -0.40 -6.93
N GLY A 245 3.76 -0.48 -7.58
CA GLY A 245 4.09 -1.53 -8.53
C GLY A 245 5.01 -2.55 -7.86
N ALA A 246 4.67 -3.82 -7.95
CA ALA A 246 5.38 -4.92 -7.32
C ALA A 246 5.67 -6.06 -8.29
N GLY A 247 6.77 -6.77 -8.10
CA GLY A 247 7.08 -8.02 -8.78
C GLY A 247 7.31 -7.89 -10.30
N GLN A 248 7.68 -6.72 -10.79
CA GLN A 248 7.88 -6.49 -12.21
C GLN A 248 9.32 -6.79 -12.64
N GLN A 249 9.51 -7.45 -13.77
CA GLN A 249 10.83 -7.77 -14.31
C GLN A 249 11.53 -6.57 -14.98
N SER A 250 10.74 -5.59 -15.43
CA SER A 250 11.24 -4.35 -16.04
C SER A 250 10.94 -3.13 -15.17
N ARG A 251 11.94 -2.29 -14.94
CA ARG A 251 11.77 -1.05 -14.15
C ARG A 251 10.71 -0.13 -14.74
N ILE A 252 10.72 0.08 -16.04
CA ILE A 252 9.74 0.96 -16.69
C ILE A 252 8.32 0.39 -16.62
N HIS A 253 8.14 -0.93 -16.72
CA HIS A 253 6.80 -1.53 -16.53
C HIS A 253 6.32 -1.35 -15.10
N CYS A 254 7.21 -1.46 -14.12
CA CYS A 254 6.90 -1.18 -12.73
C CYS A 254 6.47 0.27 -12.50
N THR A 255 7.24 1.23 -13.04
CA THR A 255 6.94 2.66 -12.96
C THR A 255 5.60 3.00 -13.63
N ARG A 256 5.29 2.38 -14.77
CA ARG A 256 3.99 2.55 -15.47
C ARG A 256 2.84 1.99 -14.65
N LEU A 257 2.98 0.78 -14.11
CA LEU A 257 1.94 0.13 -13.29
C LEU A 257 1.63 0.96 -12.04
N ALA A 258 2.65 1.33 -11.28
CA ALA A 258 2.50 2.15 -10.09
C ALA A 258 1.89 3.53 -10.43
N GLY A 259 2.35 4.17 -11.50
CA GLY A 259 1.82 5.44 -11.97
C GLY A 259 0.36 5.37 -12.43
N SER A 260 -0.03 4.27 -13.08
CA SER A 260 -1.45 4.07 -13.48
C SER A 260 -2.36 3.94 -12.26
N LYS A 261 -1.90 3.28 -11.19
CA LYS A 261 -2.64 3.22 -9.92
C LYS A 261 -2.74 4.59 -9.25
N ALA A 262 -1.66 5.37 -9.24
CA ALA A 262 -1.66 6.74 -8.73
C ALA A 262 -2.61 7.65 -9.53
N ASP A 263 -2.63 7.52 -10.86
CA ASP A 263 -3.55 8.23 -11.74
C ASP A 263 -5.01 7.87 -11.40
N ASN A 264 -5.33 6.60 -11.22
CA ASN A 264 -6.67 6.13 -10.84
C ASN A 264 -7.10 6.68 -9.48
N TRP A 265 -6.20 6.73 -8.49
CA TRP A 265 -6.49 7.36 -7.20
C TRP A 265 -6.89 8.83 -7.36
N PHE A 266 -6.20 9.59 -8.22
CA PHE A 266 -6.52 10.99 -8.45
C PHE A 266 -7.77 11.18 -9.32
N LEU A 267 -7.99 10.34 -10.33
CA LEU A 267 -9.20 10.35 -11.16
C LEU A 267 -10.47 10.09 -10.35
N ARG A 268 -10.40 9.24 -9.30
CA ARG A 268 -11.53 9.00 -8.40
C ARG A 268 -12.01 10.27 -7.68
N GLN A 269 -11.16 11.27 -7.53
CA GLN A 269 -11.46 12.54 -6.88
C GLN A 269 -12.08 13.56 -7.85
N SER A 270 -12.14 13.25 -9.14
CA SER A 270 -12.71 14.17 -10.15
C SER A 270 -14.22 14.34 -9.95
N PRO A 271 -14.78 15.54 -10.28
CA PRO A 271 -16.22 15.76 -10.27
C PRO A 271 -16.98 14.73 -11.13
N ARG A 272 -16.36 14.24 -12.19
CA ARG A 272 -16.94 13.23 -13.09
C ARG A 272 -17.21 11.91 -12.35
N VAL A 273 -16.27 11.45 -11.53
CA VAL A 273 -16.40 10.20 -10.75
C VAL A 273 -17.22 10.40 -9.49
N LEU A 274 -17.02 11.50 -8.78
CA LEU A 274 -17.81 11.84 -7.58
C LEU A 274 -19.30 12.06 -7.90
N GLY A 275 -19.64 12.43 -9.12
CA GLY A 275 -21.01 12.62 -9.61
C GLY A 275 -21.72 11.35 -10.08
N LEU A 276 -21.07 10.19 -10.07
CA LEU A 276 -21.69 8.91 -10.46
C LEU A 276 -22.84 8.55 -9.51
N GLN A 277 -24.01 8.27 -10.08
CA GLN A 277 -25.20 7.90 -9.33
C GLN A 277 -25.46 6.40 -9.49
N PHE A 278 -25.13 5.63 -8.47
CA PHE A 278 -25.32 4.18 -8.47
C PHE A 278 -26.74 3.79 -8.06
N VAL A 279 -27.24 2.67 -8.58
CA VAL A 279 -28.49 2.08 -8.09
C VAL A 279 -28.33 1.67 -6.62
N ASP A 280 -29.40 1.77 -5.84
CA ASP A 280 -29.33 1.59 -4.37
C ASP A 280 -28.94 0.17 -3.97
N SER A 281 -29.26 -0.82 -4.79
CA SER A 281 -28.92 -2.23 -4.57
C SER A 281 -27.45 -2.56 -4.77
N LEU A 282 -26.66 -1.68 -5.40
CA LEU A 282 -25.26 -1.93 -5.71
C LEU A 282 -24.36 -1.74 -4.49
N GLY A 283 -23.78 -2.83 -4.01
CA GLY A 283 -22.85 -2.81 -2.87
C GLY A 283 -21.52 -2.11 -3.20
N ARG A 284 -20.79 -1.68 -2.16
CA ARG A 284 -19.55 -0.90 -2.29
C ARG A 284 -18.50 -1.56 -3.19
N ALA A 285 -18.23 -2.84 -3.02
CA ALA A 285 -17.25 -3.56 -3.86
C ALA A 285 -17.61 -3.49 -5.35
N ASN A 286 -18.90 -3.64 -5.69
CA ASN A 286 -19.36 -3.51 -7.07
C ASN A 286 -19.30 -2.06 -7.58
N ARG A 287 -19.52 -1.07 -6.70
CA ARG A 287 -19.32 0.35 -7.04
C ARG A 287 -17.85 0.65 -7.33
N ASP A 288 -16.93 0.13 -6.49
CA ASP A 288 -15.49 0.27 -6.73
C ASP A 288 -15.07 -0.35 -8.07
N ASN A 289 -15.58 -1.55 -8.39
CA ASN A 289 -15.33 -2.19 -9.68
C ASN A 289 -15.90 -1.37 -10.85
N ALA A 290 -17.12 -0.87 -10.72
CA ALA A 290 -17.74 -0.04 -11.77
C ALA A 290 -16.98 1.27 -11.99
N ILE A 291 -16.45 1.90 -10.93
CA ILE A 291 -15.61 3.10 -11.02
C ILE A 291 -14.30 2.77 -11.75
N ASP A 292 -13.64 1.69 -11.39
CA ASP A 292 -12.37 1.28 -12.00
C ASP A 292 -12.53 1.05 -13.50
N VAL A 293 -13.54 0.28 -13.91
CA VAL A 293 -13.87 0.05 -15.33
C VAL A 293 -14.27 1.35 -16.05
N TYR A 294 -15.09 2.19 -15.41
CA TYR A 294 -15.53 3.46 -15.98
C TYR A 294 -14.36 4.43 -16.27
N MET A 295 -13.34 4.43 -15.39
CA MET A 295 -12.13 5.24 -15.60
C MET A 295 -11.15 4.60 -16.60
N GLY A 296 -11.25 3.30 -16.83
CA GLY A 296 -10.38 2.52 -17.72
C GLY A 296 -10.69 2.73 -19.21
N ASP A 297 -10.01 1.95 -20.04
CA ASP A 297 -10.23 1.94 -21.50
C ASP A 297 -11.41 1.04 -21.88
N GLU A 298 -11.79 0.10 -21.00
CA GLU A 298 -12.92 -0.83 -21.19
C GLU A 298 -14.24 -0.28 -20.63
N TYR A 299 -14.39 1.04 -20.54
CA TYR A 299 -15.56 1.71 -19.96
C TYR A 299 -16.91 1.27 -20.57
N MET A 300 -16.90 0.76 -21.81
CA MET A 300 -18.11 0.25 -22.43
C MET A 300 -18.67 -1.00 -21.73
N ASP A 301 -17.85 -1.74 -20.96
CA ASP A 301 -18.33 -2.90 -20.19
C ASP A 301 -19.33 -2.49 -19.10
N VAL A 302 -19.32 -1.23 -18.68
CA VAL A 302 -20.28 -0.66 -17.72
C VAL A 302 -21.23 0.38 -18.32
N LEU A 303 -20.97 0.85 -19.54
CA LEU A 303 -21.79 1.87 -20.21
C LEU A 303 -22.65 1.32 -21.38
N ALA A 304 -22.47 0.05 -21.76
CA ALA A 304 -23.27 -0.54 -22.83
C ALA A 304 -24.75 -0.59 -22.44
N ASP A 305 -25.63 -0.41 -23.44
CA ASP A 305 -27.08 -0.53 -23.26
C ASP A 305 -27.43 -1.96 -22.81
N GLY A 306 -28.30 -2.08 -21.81
CA GLY A 306 -28.62 -3.33 -21.15
C GLY A 306 -27.69 -3.70 -19.98
N THR A 307 -26.60 -2.96 -19.79
CA THR A 307 -25.66 -3.14 -18.67
C THR A 307 -25.70 -1.98 -17.69
N TRP A 308 -25.60 -0.74 -18.19
CA TRP A 308 -25.52 0.44 -17.34
C TRP A 308 -26.73 0.62 -16.41
N GLU A 309 -27.91 0.18 -16.83
CA GLU A 309 -29.16 0.28 -16.05
C GLU A 309 -29.11 -0.52 -14.74
N GLY A 310 -28.31 -1.57 -14.70
CA GLY A 310 -28.06 -2.36 -13.46
C GLY A 310 -27.02 -1.76 -12.52
N ILE A 311 -26.32 -0.71 -12.97
CA ILE A 311 -25.18 -0.09 -12.24
C ILE A 311 -25.52 1.35 -11.85
N PHE A 312 -26.01 2.15 -12.77
CA PHE A 312 -26.24 3.59 -12.59
C PHE A 312 -27.74 3.94 -12.65
N LYS A 313 -28.15 4.94 -11.86
CA LYS A 313 -29.49 5.55 -11.95
C LYS A 313 -29.67 6.37 -13.21
N VAL A 314 -28.58 6.99 -13.66
CA VAL A 314 -28.50 7.80 -14.88
C VAL A 314 -27.23 7.37 -15.61
N LYS A 315 -27.34 7.10 -16.92
CA LYS A 315 -26.18 6.75 -17.73
C LYS A 315 -25.16 7.89 -17.72
N PRO A 316 -23.96 7.68 -17.15
CA PRO A 316 -22.96 8.74 -17.17
C PRO A 316 -22.37 8.90 -18.57
N PRO A 317 -21.96 10.12 -18.96
CA PRO A 317 -21.21 10.30 -20.19
C PRO A 317 -19.84 9.63 -20.09
N VAL A 318 -19.25 9.28 -21.23
CA VAL A 318 -17.88 8.74 -21.28
C VAL A 318 -16.91 9.74 -20.66
N PHE A 319 -16.00 9.24 -19.82
CA PHE A 319 -14.88 10.02 -19.29
C PHE A 319 -13.75 9.95 -20.31
N THR A 320 -13.67 10.97 -21.17
CA THR A 320 -12.75 10.98 -22.32
C THR A 320 -11.30 11.05 -21.89
N ARG A 321 -10.40 10.66 -22.78
CA ARG A 321 -8.95 10.73 -22.55
C ARG A 321 -8.48 12.16 -22.28
N GLU A 322 -9.05 13.12 -22.98
CA GLU A 322 -8.76 14.54 -22.84
C GLU A 322 -9.21 15.07 -21.47
N GLU A 323 -10.42 14.71 -21.03
CA GLU A 323 -10.93 15.08 -19.71
C GLU A 323 -10.08 14.45 -18.58
N LYS A 324 -9.71 13.16 -18.71
CA LYS A 324 -8.81 12.49 -17.76
C LYS A 324 -7.47 13.22 -17.69
N ARG A 325 -6.87 13.55 -18.84
CA ARG A 325 -5.57 14.25 -18.87
C ARG A 325 -5.65 15.62 -18.23
N ALA A 326 -6.69 16.41 -18.55
CA ALA A 326 -6.90 17.73 -17.96
C ALA A 326 -7.05 17.69 -16.43
N TRP A 327 -7.64 16.63 -15.89
CA TRP A 327 -7.70 16.41 -14.44
C TRP A 327 -6.36 16.00 -13.85
N LEU A 328 -5.67 15.04 -14.47
CA LEU A 328 -4.37 14.54 -14.02
C LEU A 328 -3.27 15.61 -14.06
N ASP A 329 -3.36 16.59 -14.96
CA ASP A 329 -2.43 17.73 -15.03
C ASP A 329 -2.49 18.65 -13.80
N GLN A 330 -3.53 18.52 -12.96
CA GLN A 330 -3.65 19.24 -11.69
C GLN A 330 -2.98 18.50 -10.52
N MET A 331 -2.58 17.25 -10.69
CA MET A 331 -1.87 16.47 -9.66
C MET A 331 -0.43 16.97 -9.56
N GLN A 332 -0.02 17.38 -8.37
CA GLN A 332 1.29 17.97 -8.10
C GLN A 332 1.88 17.47 -6.81
N ASP A 333 3.18 17.70 -6.61
CA ASP A 333 3.93 17.40 -5.39
C ASP A 333 3.86 15.93 -4.96
N VAL A 334 3.82 15.04 -5.95
CA VAL A 334 3.88 13.59 -5.74
C VAL A 334 5.32 13.18 -5.52
N THR A 335 5.53 12.26 -4.59
CA THR A 335 6.82 11.63 -4.32
C THR A 335 6.90 10.26 -4.98
N LEU A 336 8.06 9.92 -5.53
CA LEU A 336 8.37 8.63 -6.14
C LEU A 336 9.56 7.98 -5.45
N GLY A 337 9.39 6.75 -4.96
CA GLY A 337 10.49 5.89 -4.51
C GLY A 337 10.72 4.74 -5.47
N SER A 338 11.96 4.31 -5.60
CA SER A 338 12.36 3.13 -6.36
C SER A 338 13.31 2.25 -5.55
N ASP A 339 13.11 0.94 -5.56
CA ASP A 339 13.94 -0.02 -4.82
C ASP A 339 15.32 -0.25 -5.47
N ALA A 340 15.51 0.21 -6.71
CA ALA A 340 16.80 0.23 -7.40
C ALA A 340 16.90 1.43 -8.35
N PHE A 341 18.06 1.64 -8.98
CA PHE A 341 18.28 2.75 -9.89
C PHE A 341 17.35 2.75 -11.11
N PHE A 342 17.05 3.92 -11.63
CA PHE A 342 16.38 4.08 -12.91
C PHE A 342 17.40 3.91 -14.05
N PRO A 343 17.21 2.92 -14.95
CA PRO A 343 18.17 2.68 -16.03
C PRO A 343 18.07 3.70 -17.16
N PHE A 344 16.92 4.37 -17.33
CA PHE A 344 16.65 5.31 -18.40
C PHE A 344 15.72 6.43 -17.93
N SER A 345 15.78 7.58 -18.62
CA SER A 345 14.96 8.76 -18.34
C SER A 345 13.46 8.59 -18.64
N ASP A 346 13.06 7.56 -19.38
CA ASP A 346 11.65 7.24 -19.63
C ASP A 346 10.84 7.01 -18.35
N ASN A 347 11.50 6.53 -17.28
CA ASN A 347 10.90 6.43 -15.95
C ASN A 347 10.52 7.83 -15.39
N ILE A 348 11.38 8.82 -15.59
CA ILE A 348 11.13 10.20 -15.16
C ILE A 348 10.03 10.86 -16.01
N GLU A 349 10.05 10.63 -17.33
CA GLU A 349 8.99 11.09 -18.23
C GLU A 349 7.61 10.51 -17.82
N ARG A 350 7.57 9.23 -17.43
CA ARG A 350 6.35 8.61 -16.91
C ARG A 350 5.92 9.23 -15.58
N ALA A 351 6.86 9.42 -14.66
CA ALA A 351 6.62 9.99 -13.34
C ALA A 351 6.07 11.42 -13.43
N HIS A 352 6.62 12.23 -14.34
CA HIS A 352 6.16 13.59 -14.59
C HIS A 352 4.66 13.66 -14.92
N LYS A 353 4.14 12.71 -15.71
CA LYS A 353 2.72 12.65 -16.09
C LYS A 353 1.77 12.37 -14.90
N SER A 354 2.30 11.90 -13.80
CA SER A 354 1.57 11.68 -12.54
C SER A 354 1.95 12.68 -11.44
N GLY A 355 2.41 13.87 -11.83
CA GLY A 355 2.66 14.99 -10.92
C GLY A 355 3.84 14.82 -9.97
N VAL A 356 4.79 13.92 -10.27
CA VAL A 356 5.97 13.70 -9.43
C VAL A 356 6.87 14.93 -9.42
N LYS A 357 7.23 15.35 -8.21
CA LYS A 357 8.17 16.44 -7.93
C LYS A 357 9.39 15.95 -7.18
N TYR A 358 9.25 14.96 -6.31
CA TYR A 358 10.29 14.46 -5.41
C TYR A 358 10.57 13.00 -5.69
N ILE A 359 11.86 12.63 -5.76
CA ILE A 359 12.29 11.27 -6.12
C ILE A 359 13.37 10.79 -5.15
N ALA A 360 13.24 9.56 -4.68
CA ALA A 360 14.27 8.85 -3.93
C ALA A 360 14.61 7.52 -4.64
N GLN A 361 15.89 7.34 -4.99
CA GLN A 361 16.39 6.13 -5.64
C GLN A 361 17.89 5.94 -5.34
N PRO A 362 18.44 4.72 -5.48
CA PRO A 362 19.84 4.48 -5.13
C PRO A 362 20.89 5.24 -5.94
N GLY A 363 20.65 5.49 -7.22
CA GLY A 363 21.72 5.86 -8.16
C GLY A 363 22.60 4.66 -8.52
N GLY A 364 23.68 4.91 -9.26
CA GLY A 364 24.65 3.90 -9.67
C GLY A 364 24.42 3.31 -11.08
N SER A 365 23.52 3.90 -11.86
CA SER A 365 23.39 3.59 -13.29
C SER A 365 24.45 4.33 -14.12
N VAL A 366 24.92 3.68 -15.19
CA VAL A 366 25.76 4.35 -16.19
C VAL A 366 25.06 5.53 -16.87
N ARG A 367 23.75 5.64 -16.73
CA ARG A 367 22.90 6.71 -17.27
C ARG A 367 22.36 7.67 -16.22
N ASP A 368 22.96 7.72 -15.04
CA ASP A 368 22.52 8.66 -13.98
C ASP A 368 22.49 10.10 -14.47
N ALA A 369 23.46 10.51 -15.29
CA ALA A 369 23.51 11.87 -15.86
C ALA A 369 22.27 12.17 -16.72
N ASP A 370 21.81 11.24 -17.55
CA ASP A 370 20.60 11.41 -18.38
C ASP A 370 19.33 11.48 -17.52
N VAL A 371 19.26 10.67 -16.47
CA VAL A 371 18.14 10.63 -15.53
C VAL A 371 18.06 11.95 -14.73
N ILE A 372 19.19 12.45 -14.22
CA ILE A 372 19.28 13.73 -13.51
C ILE A 372 18.88 14.88 -14.43
N ALA A 373 19.41 14.93 -15.66
CA ALA A 373 19.06 15.97 -16.62
C ALA A 373 17.56 15.98 -16.96
N CYS A 374 16.92 14.82 -17.00
CA CYS A 374 15.48 14.72 -17.19
C CYS A 374 14.70 15.26 -15.98
N CYS A 375 15.18 15.02 -14.76
CA CYS A 375 14.60 15.61 -13.54
C CYS A 375 14.73 17.14 -13.55
N ASP A 376 15.91 17.66 -13.91
CA ASP A 376 16.17 19.10 -13.97
C ASP A 376 15.29 19.79 -15.03
N LYS A 377 15.02 19.14 -16.16
CA LYS A 377 14.08 19.62 -17.20
C LYS A 377 12.70 19.93 -16.62
N TYR A 378 12.25 19.17 -15.63
CA TYR A 378 10.94 19.30 -15.01
C TYR A 378 11.01 19.96 -13.62
N ASP A 379 12.13 20.55 -13.25
CA ASP A 379 12.36 21.14 -11.93
C ASP A 379 12.06 20.19 -10.75
N MET A 380 12.32 18.89 -10.95
CA MET A 380 12.19 17.87 -9.92
C MET A 380 13.38 17.88 -8.98
N VAL A 381 13.19 17.30 -7.79
CA VAL A 381 14.21 17.10 -6.77
C VAL A 381 14.48 15.60 -6.62
N MET A 382 15.73 15.17 -6.79
CA MET A 382 16.10 13.76 -6.66
C MET A 382 17.19 13.58 -5.62
N ALA A 383 16.95 12.68 -4.67
CA ALA A 383 17.92 12.18 -3.71
C ALA A 383 18.44 10.81 -4.13
N PHE A 384 19.77 10.62 -4.09
CA PHE A 384 20.42 9.32 -4.23
C PHE A 384 20.66 8.72 -2.85
N THR A 385 20.02 7.60 -2.56
CA THR A 385 20.17 6.89 -1.29
C THR A 385 21.43 6.04 -1.21
N GLY A 386 22.01 5.68 -2.36
CA GLY A 386 23.17 4.78 -2.44
C GLY A 386 22.87 3.33 -2.06
N ILE A 387 21.62 2.99 -1.73
CA ILE A 387 21.25 1.68 -1.21
C ILE A 387 20.05 1.09 -1.97
N ARG A 388 20.24 -0.14 -2.44
CA ARG A 388 19.19 -0.95 -3.06
C ARG A 388 18.31 -1.60 -1.99
N LEU A 389 17.00 -1.65 -2.23
CA LEU A 389 15.99 -2.18 -1.31
C LEU A 389 15.28 -3.43 -1.87
N PHE A 390 15.99 -4.31 -2.56
CA PHE A 390 15.38 -5.53 -3.10
C PHE A 390 14.79 -6.40 -2.00
N HIS A 391 13.59 -6.91 -2.27
CA HIS A 391 12.87 -7.85 -1.43
C HIS A 391 12.38 -9.03 -2.29
N HIS A 392 12.78 -10.24 -1.90
CA HIS A 392 12.46 -11.49 -2.60
C HIS A 392 11.98 -12.59 -1.67
#